data_2fcb656aa1ad7a03d98574f83388d54f
#
_entry.id   2fcb656aa1ad7a03d98574f83388d54f
#
_cell.length_a   1.000
_cell.length_b   1.000
_cell.length_c   1.000
_cell.angle_alpha   90.00
_cell.angle_beta   90.00
_cell.angle_gamma   90.00
#
_symmetry.space_group_name_H-M   'P 1'
#
loop_
_entity.id
_entity.type
_entity.pdbx_description
1 polymer ?
#
loop_
_entity_poly.entity_id
_entity_poly.type
_entity_poly.pdbx_seq_one_letter_code
_entity_poly.pdbx_strand_id
1 'polypeptide(L)'
;MMYVQQPPNAVQVEASEGCNLRCTFCGIQGIREAAGGPYKLMTLDTAERVASEMRRLKWPARVEFAMHGEPTMNPLLPKILGRFRAALPGNQIMVTSNGGGLLKDPSVIDAMFTAGLNLLCLDNYEYVKIVPKVLARWRNDQRIPVFQYPQDAAAPHPHHRHPVSTRAVLVIQDISVAEKGSHATLDNHAGAAAPPLAEPLKARCAKPFRELSVRWDGSVALCCDDWR
;
A
#
# COMPACT_ATOMS: atom_id res chain seq x y z
N MET A 1 -30.51 21.11 0.51
CA MET A 1 -30.12 19.69 0.59
C MET A 1 -28.71 19.66 1.17
N MET A 2 -28.51 19.23 2.42
CA MET A 2 -27.16 18.99 2.95
C MET A 2 -26.62 17.72 2.29
N TYR A 3 -25.57 17.87 1.48
CA TYR A 3 -24.80 16.71 1.02
C TYR A 3 -24.15 16.09 2.26
N VAL A 4 -24.67 14.98 2.72
CA VAL A 4 -23.96 14.15 3.72
C VAL A 4 -22.77 13.54 2.98
N GLN A 5 -21.60 14.12 3.16
CA GLN A 5 -20.36 13.52 2.66
C GLN A 5 -20.14 12.21 3.41
N GLN A 6 -20.32 11.12 2.72
CA GLN A 6 -19.97 9.81 3.26
C GLN A 6 -18.42 9.75 3.40
N PRO A 7 -17.90 9.31 4.56
CA PRO A 7 -16.47 9.14 4.70
C PRO A 7 -15.97 8.09 3.71
N PRO A 8 -14.71 8.21 3.22
CA PRO A 8 -14.15 7.19 2.35
C PRO A 8 -14.03 5.84 3.10
N ASN A 9 -14.11 4.74 2.37
CA ASN A 9 -13.88 3.40 2.92
C ASN A 9 -12.40 3.20 3.26
N ALA A 10 -11.52 3.76 2.44
CA ALA A 10 -10.08 3.74 2.64
C ALA A 10 -9.45 5.10 2.30
N VAL A 11 -8.37 5.43 3.00
CA VAL A 11 -7.43 6.48 2.62
C VAL A 11 -6.13 5.81 2.25
N GLN A 12 -5.81 5.87 0.96
CA GLN A 12 -4.53 5.39 0.46
C GLN A 12 -3.48 6.47 0.64
N VAL A 13 -2.33 6.10 1.20
CA VAL A 13 -1.26 7.02 1.56
C VAL A 13 0.02 6.58 0.87
N GLU A 14 0.60 7.46 0.10
CA GLU A 14 1.86 7.25 -0.57
C GLU A 14 3.03 7.58 0.36
N ALA A 15 3.62 6.56 1.01
CA ALA A 15 4.79 6.77 1.86
C ALA A 15 6.04 7.12 1.03
N SER A 16 6.10 6.65 -0.22
CA SER A 16 7.17 6.99 -1.17
C SER A 16 6.65 6.95 -2.60
N GLU A 17 6.97 7.96 -3.40
CA GLU A 17 6.86 7.89 -4.86
C GLU A 17 8.18 7.35 -5.40
N GLY A 18 8.12 6.19 -6.05
CA GLY A 18 9.28 5.44 -6.52
C GLY A 18 9.32 4.02 -5.97
N CYS A 19 9.89 3.10 -6.75
CA CYS A 19 9.95 1.69 -6.41
C CYS A 19 11.31 1.10 -6.82
N ASN A 20 11.79 0.12 -6.07
CA ASN A 20 13.00 -0.63 -6.38
C ASN A 20 12.81 -1.64 -7.52
N LEU A 21 11.55 -1.96 -7.87
CA LEU A 21 11.22 -2.85 -8.99
C LEU A 21 10.89 -2.05 -10.25
N ARG A 22 10.93 -2.73 -11.39
CA ARG A 22 10.58 -2.20 -12.73
C ARG A 22 9.57 -3.11 -13.42
N CYS A 23 8.44 -3.36 -12.72
CA CYS A 23 7.37 -4.19 -13.27
C CYS A 23 6.81 -3.55 -14.54
N THR A 24 6.75 -4.31 -15.64
CA THR A 24 6.33 -3.78 -16.96
C THR A 24 4.88 -3.28 -16.95
N PHE A 25 4.03 -3.90 -16.14
CA PHE A 25 2.62 -3.53 -16.02
C PHE A 25 2.36 -2.32 -15.12
N CYS A 26 3.36 -1.81 -14.41
CA CYS A 26 3.18 -0.74 -13.43
C CYS A 26 3.31 0.64 -14.07
N GLY A 27 2.34 1.52 -13.82
CA GLY A 27 2.31 2.90 -14.33
C GLY A 27 3.45 3.80 -13.83
N ILE A 28 4.16 3.39 -12.77
CA ILE A 28 5.29 4.16 -12.20
C ILE A 28 6.43 4.41 -13.19
N GLN A 29 6.53 3.63 -14.26
CA GLN A 29 7.61 3.80 -15.25
C GLN A 29 7.58 5.20 -15.87
N GLY A 30 6.40 5.71 -16.22
CA GLY A 30 6.26 7.07 -16.76
C GLY A 30 6.68 8.15 -15.76
N ILE A 31 6.39 7.97 -14.48
CA ILE A 31 6.81 8.91 -13.41
C ILE A 31 8.34 8.93 -13.27
N ARG A 32 8.98 7.77 -13.33
CA ARG A 32 10.45 7.66 -13.23
C ARG A 32 11.16 8.36 -14.36
N GLU A 33 10.68 8.19 -15.57
CA GLU A 33 11.26 8.82 -16.76
C GLU A 33 11.10 10.34 -16.69
N ALA A 34 9.94 10.82 -16.24
CA ALA A 34 9.68 12.25 -16.08
C ALA A 34 10.43 12.89 -14.93
N ALA A 35 10.61 12.16 -13.81
CA ALA A 35 11.16 12.73 -12.58
C ALA A 35 12.68 12.69 -12.49
N GLY A 36 13.37 11.84 -13.29
CA GLY A 36 14.85 11.81 -13.41
C GLY A 36 15.63 11.62 -12.11
N GLY A 37 15.00 11.17 -11.03
CA GLY A 37 15.59 11.33 -9.73
C GLY A 37 15.22 10.26 -8.67
N PRO A 38 15.80 10.42 -7.47
CA PRO A 38 15.61 9.53 -6.35
C PRO A 38 14.16 9.51 -5.85
N TYR A 39 13.84 8.54 -4.99
CA TYR A 39 12.55 8.45 -4.33
C TYR A 39 12.13 9.77 -3.69
N LYS A 40 10.85 10.14 -3.88
CA LYS A 40 10.24 11.20 -3.09
C LYS A 40 9.57 10.55 -1.89
N LEU A 41 9.89 11.01 -0.70
CA LEU A 41 9.53 10.37 0.55
C LEU A 41 8.62 11.26 1.38
N MET A 42 7.55 10.68 1.90
CA MET A 42 6.69 11.38 2.87
C MET A 42 7.47 11.71 4.13
N THR A 43 7.35 12.94 4.59
CA THR A 43 7.93 13.40 5.85
C THR A 43 7.03 13.09 7.04
N LEU A 44 7.60 13.16 8.25
CA LEU A 44 6.78 13.00 9.47
C LEU A 44 5.75 14.13 9.63
N ASP A 45 6.07 15.33 9.22
CA ASP A 45 5.15 16.49 9.27
C ASP A 45 3.96 16.30 8.33
N THR A 46 4.22 15.79 7.12
CA THR A 46 3.15 15.47 6.17
C THR A 46 2.25 14.36 6.73
N ALA A 47 2.86 13.29 7.27
CA ALA A 47 2.12 12.19 7.87
C ALA A 47 1.23 12.67 9.03
N GLU A 48 1.76 13.53 9.90
CA GLU A 48 1.03 14.07 11.04
C GLU A 48 -0.13 14.97 10.60
N ARG A 49 0.06 15.81 9.60
CA ARG A 49 -1.02 16.65 9.04
C ARG A 49 -2.15 15.78 8.47
N VAL A 50 -1.83 14.78 7.66
CA VAL A 50 -2.84 13.87 7.07
C VAL A 50 -3.60 13.12 8.17
N ALA A 51 -2.89 12.52 9.12
CA ALA A 51 -3.51 11.78 10.21
C ALA A 51 -4.38 12.68 11.12
N SER A 52 -3.94 13.92 11.38
CA SER A 52 -4.70 14.89 12.17
C SER A 52 -5.98 15.35 11.47
N GLU A 53 -5.94 15.53 10.15
CA GLU A 53 -7.15 15.86 9.39
C GLU A 53 -8.16 14.70 9.39
N MET A 54 -7.70 13.46 9.21
CA MET A 54 -8.59 12.29 9.32
C MET A 54 -9.24 12.20 10.71
N ARG A 55 -8.45 12.48 11.78
CA ARG A 55 -8.97 12.54 13.15
C ARG A 55 -10.00 13.64 13.32
N ARG A 56 -9.72 14.85 12.82
CA ARG A 56 -10.64 16.00 12.88
C ARG A 56 -11.96 15.72 12.18
N LEU A 57 -11.90 15.04 11.04
CA LEU A 57 -13.05 14.62 10.25
C LEU A 57 -13.76 13.38 10.83
N LYS A 58 -13.20 12.75 11.87
CA LYS A 58 -13.70 11.51 12.49
C LYS A 58 -13.91 10.39 11.46
N TRP A 59 -13.02 10.29 10.48
CA TRP A 59 -13.14 9.27 9.42
C TRP A 59 -12.78 7.88 9.93
N PRO A 60 -13.70 6.91 9.88
CA PRO A 60 -13.43 5.52 10.28
C PRO A 60 -12.77 4.74 9.15
N ALA A 61 -12.18 5.42 8.18
CA ALA A 61 -11.55 4.83 7.00
C ALA A 61 -10.36 3.94 7.37
N ARG A 62 -10.15 2.86 6.63
CA ARG A 62 -8.90 2.11 6.65
C ARG A 62 -7.78 2.98 6.08
N VAL A 63 -6.60 2.94 6.65
CA VAL A 63 -5.40 3.59 6.13
C VAL A 63 -4.56 2.54 5.41
N GLU A 64 -4.27 2.75 4.14
CA GLU A 64 -3.51 1.85 3.30
C GLU A 64 -2.24 2.54 2.79
N PHE A 65 -1.08 2.10 3.24
CA PHE A 65 0.19 2.54 2.68
C PHE A 65 0.52 1.72 1.44
N ALA A 66 0.25 2.33 0.28
CA ALA A 66 0.36 1.72 -1.04
C ALA A 66 0.58 2.83 -2.09
N MET A 67 -0.02 2.73 -3.27
CA MET A 67 -0.04 3.67 -4.40
C MET A 67 1.20 3.58 -5.31
N HIS A 68 1.82 4.73 -5.64
CA HIS A 68 2.76 4.91 -6.75
C HIS A 68 4.19 4.51 -6.41
N GLY A 69 4.43 3.77 -5.35
CA GLY A 69 5.77 3.41 -4.96
C GLY A 69 5.84 2.22 -4.03
N GLU A 70 7.05 1.95 -3.56
CA GLU A 70 7.32 0.92 -2.58
C GLU A 70 7.42 1.55 -1.18
N PRO A 71 6.43 1.36 -0.28
CA PRO A 71 6.42 2.03 1.02
C PRO A 71 7.65 1.75 1.89
N THR A 72 8.21 0.53 1.82
CA THR A 72 9.37 0.12 2.61
C THR A 72 10.67 0.78 2.19
N MET A 73 10.68 1.51 1.07
CA MET A 73 11.81 2.35 0.68
C MET A 73 11.88 3.65 1.49
N ASN A 74 10.82 4.02 2.22
CA ASN A 74 10.88 5.14 3.15
C ASN A 74 11.41 4.66 4.51
N PRO A 75 12.62 5.08 4.93
CA PRO A 75 13.22 4.65 6.20
C PRO A 75 12.44 5.15 7.43
N LEU A 76 11.57 6.14 7.24
CA LEU A 76 10.70 6.66 8.30
C LEU A 76 9.36 5.91 8.42
N LEU A 77 9.11 4.89 7.60
CA LEU A 77 7.81 4.19 7.56
C LEU A 77 7.31 3.76 8.95
N PRO A 78 8.11 3.12 9.83
CA PRO A 78 7.61 2.78 11.18
C PRO A 78 7.21 4.00 12.00
N LYS A 79 7.94 5.11 11.89
CA LYS A 79 7.60 6.36 12.58
C LYS A 79 6.33 7.00 12.02
N ILE A 80 6.15 6.95 10.70
CA ILE A 80 4.92 7.40 10.00
C ILE A 80 3.73 6.60 10.50
N LEU A 81 3.82 5.27 10.54
CA LEU A 81 2.77 4.40 11.08
C LEU A 81 2.42 4.77 12.52
N GLY A 82 3.41 5.06 13.35
CA GLY A 82 3.22 5.52 14.73
C GLY A 82 2.44 6.83 14.82
N ARG A 83 2.68 7.81 13.91
CA ARG A 83 1.89 9.05 13.85
C ARG A 83 0.43 8.79 13.50
N PHE A 84 0.19 7.95 12.50
CA PHE A 84 -1.17 7.55 12.15
C PHE A 84 -1.85 6.79 13.29
N ARG A 85 -1.20 5.85 13.94
CA ARG A 85 -1.77 5.10 15.06
C ARG A 85 -2.11 5.99 16.25
N ALA A 86 -1.23 6.95 16.59
CA ALA A 86 -1.49 7.90 17.68
C ALA A 86 -2.71 8.79 17.40
N ALA A 87 -2.87 9.25 16.16
CA ALA A 87 -4.01 10.07 15.77
C ALA A 87 -5.31 9.26 15.59
N LEU A 88 -5.21 8.01 15.14
CA LEU A 88 -6.31 7.16 14.69
C LEU A 88 -6.29 5.80 15.41
N PRO A 89 -6.50 5.75 16.74
CA PRO A 89 -6.36 4.52 17.52
C PRO A 89 -7.35 3.42 17.13
N GLY A 90 -8.50 3.77 16.56
CA GLY A 90 -9.57 2.85 16.14
C GLY A 90 -9.53 2.45 14.66
N ASN A 91 -8.64 3.02 13.85
CA ASN A 91 -8.59 2.73 12.43
C ASN A 91 -7.69 1.54 12.13
N GLN A 92 -8.04 0.78 11.10
CA GLN A 92 -7.16 -0.26 10.57
C GLN A 92 -6.05 0.38 9.74
N ILE A 93 -4.81 -0.06 9.96
CA ILE A 93 -3.63 0.40 9.21
C ILE A 93 -3.01 -0.80 8.49
N MET A 94 -2.81 -0.66 7.19
CA MET A 94 -2.25 -1.69 6.32
C MET A 94 -1.09 -1.12 5.50
N VAL A 95 -0.12 -1.97 5.20
CA VAL A 95 0.98 -1.69 4.27
C VAL A 95 0.95 -2.77 3.20
N THR A 96 0.98 -2.37 1.93
CA THR A 96 1.21 -3.28 0.79
C THR A 96 2.60 -3.02 0.24
N SER A 97 3.41 -4.07 0.10
CA SER A 97 4.84 -3.97 -0.21
C SER A 97 5.36 -5.15 -1.01
N ASN A 98 6.31 -4.91 -1.90
CA ASN A 98 7.10 -5.96 -2.53
C ASN A 98 8.24 -6.49 -1.63
N GLY A 99 8.39 -5.94 -0.43
CA GLY A 99 9.41 -6.31 0.54
C GLY A 99 10.82 -5.78 0.24
N GLY A 100 11.02 -5.02 -0.82
CA GLY A 100 12.36 -4.61 -1.28
C GLY A 100 13.18 -3.84 -0.25
N GLY A 101 12.54 -2.91 0.47
CA GLY A 101 13.19 -2.15 1.53
C GLY A 101 13.52 -2.99 2.77
N LEU A 102 12.89 -4.16 2.93
CA LEU A 102 13.09 -5.07 4.06
C LEU A 102 14.27 -6.04 3.86
N LEU A 103 14.82 -6.13 2.64
CA LEU A 103 15.94 -7.04 2.35
C LEU A 103 17.19 -6.75 3.18
N LYS A 104 17.46 -5.47 3.48
CA LYS A 104 18.61 -5.06 4.26
C LYS A 104 18.43 -5.42 5.73
N ASP A 105 17.27 -5.11 6.27
CA ASP A 105 16.92 -5.34 7.67
C ASP A 105 15.46 -5.78 7.82
N PRO A 106 15.19 -7.11 7.86
CA PRO A 106 13.83 -7.62 8.05
C PRO A 106 13.22 -7.31 9.43
N SER A 107 14.01 -6.91 10.44
CA SER A 107 13.48 -6.55 11.77
C SER A 107 12.61 -5.29 11.75
N VAL A 108 12.68 -4.51 10.66
CA VAL A 108 11.77 -3.38 10.42
C VAL A 108 10.30 -3.82 10.43
N ILE A 109 10.00 -5.09 10.12
CA ILE A 109 8.65 -5.66 10.22
C ILE A 109 8.15 -5.55 11.68
N ASP A 110 8.97 -5.97 12.66
CA ASP A 110 8.60 -5.88 14.08
C ASP A 110 8.42 -4.43 14.52
N ALA A 111 9.26 -3.51 14.01
CA ALA A 111 9.13 -2.08 14.28
C ALA A 111 7.81 -1.51 13.72
N MET A 112 7.35 -1.95 12.54
CA MET A 112 6.06 -1.56 11.98
C MET A 112 4.90 -2.05 12.84
N PHE A 113 4.92 -3.31 13.29
CA PHE A 113 3.87 -3.84 14.16
C PHE A 113 3.87 -3.18 15.54
N THR A 114 5.04 -2.89 16.11
CA THR A 114 5.17 -2.11 17.35
C THR A 114 4.59 -0.72 17.19
N ALA A 115 4.78 -0.10 16.03
CA ALA A 115 4.20 1.21 15.70
C ALA A 115 2.68 1.18 15.47
N GLY A 116 2.06 -0.01 15.46
CA GLY A 116 0.60 -0.16 15.39
C GLY A 116 0.07 -0.60 14.03
N LEU A 117 0.90 -1.18 13.16
CA LEU A 117 0.44 -1.84 11.93
C LEU A 117 -0.52 -2.99 12.26
N ASN A 118 -1.57 -3.16 11.47
CA ASN A 118 -2.48 -4.30 11.56
C ASN A 118 -2.11 -5.39 10.56
N LEU A 119 -1.98 -5.04 9.30
CA LEU A 119 -1.70 -6.00 8.23
C LEU A 119 -0.49 -5.54 7.40
N LEU A 120 0.46 -6.43 7.21
CA LEU A 120 1.51 -6.29 6.21
C LEU A 120 1.19 -7.25 5.06
N CYS A 121 0.80 -6.71 3.92
CA CYS A 121 0.60 -7.46 2.69
C CYS A 121 1.90 -7.44 1.89
N LEU A 122 2.49 -8.61 1.68
CA LEU A 122 3.72 -8.79 0.91
C LEU A 122 3.37 -9.38 -0.46
N ASP A 123 3.50 -8.58 -1.50
CA ASP A 123 3.30 -8.99 -2.88
C ASP A 123 4.47 -9.88 -3.33
N ASN A 124 4.22 -11.17 -3.48
CA ASN A 124 5.24 -12.15 -3.84
C ASN A 124 5.38 -12.26 -5.36
N TYR A 125 6.35 -11.54 -5.91
CA TYR A 125 6.75 -11.65 -7.31
C TYR A 125 7.75 -12.80 -7.47
N GLU A 126 7.36 -13.87 -8.16
CA GLU A 126 8.19 -15.08 -8.33
C GLU A 126 9.55 -14.81 -8.97
N TYR A 127 9.60 -13.88 -9.94
CA TYR A 127 10.82 -13.58 -10.69
C TYR A 127 11.91 -12.87 -9.86
N VAL A 128 11.55 -12.12 -8.81
CA VAL A 128 12.54 -11.42 -7.98
C VAL A 128 12.85 -12.11 -6.65
N LYS A 129 11.96 -13.00 -6.19
CA LYS A 129 12.12 -13.81 -4.96
C LYS A 129 12.52 -12.98 -3.73
N ILE A 130 11.96 -11.78 -3.59
CA ILE A 130 12.25 -10.88 -2.47
C ILE A 130 11.59 -11.40 -1.20
N VAL A 131 10.28 -11.63 -1.24
CA VAL A 131 9.47 -12.01 -0.08
C VAL A 131 9.99 -13.28 0.61
N PRO A 132 10.29 -14.39 -0.09
CA PRO A 132 10.89 -15.57 0.55
C PRO A 132 12.21 -15.26 1.25
N LYS A 133 13.07 -14.41 0.69
CA LYS A 133 14.35 -14.03 1.28
C LYS A 133 14.17 -13.18 2.56
N VAL A 134 13.20 -12.27 2.56
CA VAL A 134 12.86 -11.45 3.72
C VAL A 134 12.34 -12.33 4.83
N LEU A 135 11.34 -13.19 4.55
CA LEU A 135 10.73 -14.07 5.56
C LEU A 135 11.73 -15.08 6.13
N ALA A 136 12.63 -15.63 5.32
CA ALA A 136 13.67 -16.56 5.80
C ALA A 136 14.66 -15.90 6.78
N ARG A 137 14.83 -14.59 6.73
CA ARG A 137 15.73 -13.82 7.60
C ARG A 137 15.03 -13.13 8.77
N TRP A 138 13.70 -12.98 8.67
CA TRP A 138 12.92 -12.34 9.74
C TRP A 138 12.75 -13.26 10.93
N ARG A 139 13.22 -12.87 12.10
CA ARG A 139 13.14 -13.67 13.33
C ARG A 139 11.75 -13.71 13.95
N ASN A 140 10.89 -12.76 13.57
CA ASN A 140 9.51 -12.64 14.06
C ASN A 140 9.43 -12.66 15.61
N ASP A 141 10.14 -11.75 16.24
CA ASP A 141 10.22 -11.65 17.70
C ASP A 141 8.85 -11.35 18.34
N GLN A 142 7.94 -10.75 17.60
CA GLN A 142 6.57 -10.47 18.05
C GLN A 142 5.57 -11.61 17.80
N ARG A 143 6.02 -12.71 17.21
CA ARG A 143 5.18 -13.87 16.89
C ARG A 143 3.93 -13.51 16.09
N ILE A 144 4.09 -12.67 15.08
CA ILE A 144 3.04 -12.28 14.15
C ILE A 144 2.73 -13.47 13.24
N PRO A 145 1.46 -13.88 13.08
CA PRO A 145 1.11 -14.97 12.17
C PRO A 145 1.37 -14.56 10.72
N VAL A 146 1.86 -15.53 9.92
CA VAL A 146 2.10 -15.36 8.47
C VAL A 146 1.16 -16.30 7.72
N PHE A 147 0.42 -15.76 6.78
CA PHE A 147 -0.55 -16.49 5.96
C PHE A 147 -0.18 -16.39 4.49
N GLN A 148 -0.43 -17.46 3.74
CA GLN A 148 -0.46 -17.45 2.27
C GLN A 148 -1.87 -17.01 1.84
N TYR A 149 -2.01 -15.86 1.21
CA TYR A 149 -3.31 -15.35 0.81
C TYR A 149 -3.48 -15.48 -0.73
N PRO A 150 -4.61 -15.96 -1.23
CA PRO A 150 -5.85 -16.34 -0.50
C PRO A 150 -5.92 -17.81 -0.03
N GLN A 151 -4.84 -18.59 -0.11
CA GLN A 151 -4.86 -20.04 0.10
C GLN A 151 -5.21 -20.45 1.53
N ASP A 152 -4.75 -19.70 2.54
CA ASP A 152 -5.04 -19.98 3.94
C ASP A 152 -6.42 -19.45 4.33
N ALA A 153 -7.37 -20.34 4.59
CA ALA A 153 -8.75 -19.97 4.95
C ALA A 153 -8.85 -19.11 6.23
N ALA A 154 -7.86 -19.20 7.13
CA ALA A 154 -7.79 -18.41 8.36
C ALA A 154 -7.17 -17.01 8.13
N ALA A 155 -6.65 -16.71 6.93
CA ALA A 155 -6.05 -15.42 6.64
C ALA A 155 -7.10 -14.30 6.71
N PRO A 156 -6.81 -13.19 7.41
CA PRO A 156 -7.69 -12.04 7.38
C PRO A 156 -7.74 -11.44 5.97
N HIS A 157 -8.93 -11.17 5.46
CA HIS A 157 -9.06 -10.57 4.12
C HIS A 157 -8.52 -9.12 4.13
N PRO A 158 -7.58 -8.74 3.25
CA PRO A 158 -6.88 -7.46 3.33
C PRO A 158 -7.80 -6.23 3.28
N HIS A 159 -8.90 -6.31 2.52
CA HIS A 159 -9.82 -5.19 2.34
C HIS A 159 -11.06 -5.20 3.26
N HIS A 160 -11.20 -6.19 4.13
CA HIS A 160 -12.27 -6.20 5.12
C HIS A 160 -11.85 -5.49 6.41
N ARG A 161 -12.84 -5.06 7.20
CA ARG A 161 -12.57 -4.54 8.53
C ARG A 161 -12.31 -5.69 9.49
N HIS A 162 -11.24 -5.55 10.26
CA HIS A 162 -10.88 -6.48 11.33
C HIS A 162 -10.79 -5.73 12.67
N PRO A 163 -10.84 -6.44 13.80
CA PRO A 163 -10.52 -5.84 15.09
C PRO A 163 -9.16 -5.14 15.05
N VAL A 164 -9.03 -3.99 15.71
CA VAL A 164 -7.78 -3.21 15.75
C VAL A 164 -6.62 -3.99 16.38
N SER A 165 -6.93 -5.04 17.15
CA SER A 165 -5.95 -5.98 17.70
C SER A 165 -5.39 -6.96 16.66
N THR A 166 -6.00 -7.12 15.49
CA THR A 166 -5.52 -8.03 14.45
C THR A 166 -4.10 -7.65 14.03
N ARG A 167 -3.22 -8.63 13.97
CA ARG A 167 -1.83 -8.52 13.49
C ARG A 167 -1.53 -9.72 12.60
N ALA A 168 -1.15 -9.48 11.36
CA ALA A 168 -0.77 -10.54 10.44
C ALA A 168 0.13 -10.05 9.30
N VAL A 169 0.97 -10.94 8.81
CA VAL A 169 1.64 -10.82 7.51
C VAL A 169 0.87 -11.69 6.52
N LEU A 170 0.48 -11.10 5.40
CA LEU A 170 -0.18 -11.79 4.29
C LEU A 170 0.77 -11.85 3.11
N VAL A 171 1.12 -13.04 2.66
CA VAL A 171 1.90 -13.25 1.44
C VAL A 171 0.90 -13.39 0.29
N ILE A 172 0.84 -12.39 -0.57
CA ILE A 172 -0.09 -12.35 -1.70
C ILE A 172 0.54 -13.10 -2.88
N GLN A 173 -0.08 -14.19 -3.29
CA GLN A 173 0.45 -15.08 -4.33
C GLN A 173 -0.05 -14.75 -5.74
N ASP A 174 -1.17 -14.05 -5.87
CA ASP A 174 -1.82 -13.80 -7.16
C ASP A 174 -1.01 -12.90 -8.10
N ILE A 175 -0.07 -12.14 -7.55
CA ILE A 175 0.80 -11.24 -8.33
C ILE A 175 1.64 -12.01 -9.34
N SER A 176 2.05 -13.26 -9.03
CA SER A 176 2.84 -14.09 -9.94
C SER A 176 2.08 -14.52 -11.20
N VAL A 177 0.76 -14.62 -11.12
CA VAL A 177 -0.10 -14.96 -12.26
C VAL A 177 -0.11 -13.83 -13.29
N ALA A 178 -0.04 -12.59 -12.82
CA ALA A 178 0.04 -11.41 -13.67
C ALA A 178 1.31 -11.40 -14.55
N GLU A 179 2.42 -11.95 -14.05
CA GLU A 179 3.69 -12.00 -14.78
C GLU A 179 3.66 -12.91 -16.03
N LYS A 180 2.77 -13.89 -16.05
CA LYS A 180 2.68 -14.87 -17.14
C LYS A 180 1.83 -14.41 -18.35
N GLY A 181 1.62 -13.11 -18.50
CA GLY A 181 0.96 -12.53 -19.67
C GLY A 181 -0.52 -12.18 -19.49
N SER A 182 -1.08 -12.33 -18.29
CA SER A 182 -2.46 -11.93 -17.96
C SER A 182 -2.58 -10.51 -17.41
N HIS A 183 -1.54 -9.71 -17.49
CA HIS A 183 -1.48 -8.32 -16.99
C HIS A 183 -2.62 -7.44 -17.51
N ALA A 184 -3.01 -7.66 -18.77
CA ALA A 184 -4.09 -6.90 -19.39
C ALA A 184 -5.46 -7.06 -18.71
N THR A 185 -5.62 -8.04 -17.80
CA THR A 185 -6.87 -8.32 -17.10
C THR A 185 -6.92 -7.78 -15.67
N LEU A 186 -5.79 -7.38 -15.08
CA LEU A 186 -5.72 -6.94 -13.69
C LEU A 186 -6.10 -5.48 -13.53
N ASP A 187 -5.35 -4.60 -14.16
CA ASP A 187 -5.55 -3.16 -14.10
C ASP A 187 -4.82 -2.52 -15.29
N ASN A 188 -5.32 -1.40 -15.80
CA ASN A 188 -4.61 -0.63 -16.81
C ASN A 188 -3.97 0.64 -16.25
N HIS A 189 -3.98 0.84 -14.94
CA HIS A 189 -3.43 2.00 -14.26
C HIS A 189 -3.84 3.32 -14.95
N ALA A 190 -5.13 3.48 -15.22
CA ALA A 190 -5.71 4.62 -15.94
C ALA A 190 -5.03 4.90 -17.31
N GLY A 191 -4.57 3.84 -17.97
CA GLY A 191 -3.88 3.90 -19.26
C GLY A 191 -2.36 4.03 -19.16
N ALA A 192 -1.77 4.03 -17.97
CA ALA A 192 -0.31 4.13 -17.78
C ALA A 192 0.40 2.77 -17.76
N ALA A 193 -0.33 1.64 -17.66
CA ALA A 193 0.25 0.30 -17.70
C ALA A 193 0.72 -0.10 -19.11
N ALA A 194 1.76 -0.92 -19.19
CA ALA A 194 2.25 -1.49 -20.43
C ALA A 194 2.16 -3.05 -20.38
N PRO A 195 1.67 -3.72 -21.43
CA PRO A 195 1.07 -3.11 -22.63
C PRO A 195 -0.29 -2.45 -22.33
N PRO A 196 -0.68 -1.43 -23.09
CA PRO A 196 -2.01 -0.83 -22.94
C PRO A 196 -3.10 -1.84 -23.32
N LEU A 197 -4.29 -1.69 -22.74
CA LEU A 197 -5.44 -2.47 -23.17
C LEU A 197 -5.79 -2.14 -24.63
N ALA A 198 -6.13 -3.19 -25.40
CA ALA A 198 -6.56 -3.05 -26.79
C ALA A 198 -7.83 -2.18 -26.92
N GLU A 199 -8.71 -2.25 -25.92
CA GLU A 199 -9.95 -1.47 -25.84
C GLU A 199 -10.04 -0.74 -24.49
N PRO A 200 -10.58 0.50 -24.44
CA PRO A 200 -10.83 1.17 -23.19
C PRO A 200 -11.78 0.37 -22.27
N LEU A 201 -11.56 0.42 -20.99
CA LEU A 201 -12.50 -0.14 -20.01
C LEU A 201 -13.82 0.63 -20.07
N LYS A 202 -14.92 -0.07 -20.32
CA LYS A 202 -16.28 0.52 -20.41
C LYS A 202 -17.01 0.49 -19.07
N ALA A 203 -16.47 -0.22 -18.07
CA ALA A 203 -17.05 -0.31 -16.74
C ALA A 203 -16.91 1.02 -15.97
N ARG A 204 -17.95 1.39 -15.21
CA ARG A 204 -17.89 2.55 -14.32
C ARG A 204 -16.95 2.24 -13.15
N CYS A 205 -15.96 3.08 -12.91
CA CYS A 205 -15.09 2.98 -11.75
C CYS A 205 -15.68 3.76 -10.57
N ALA A 206 -15.94 3.06 -9.46
CA ALA A 206 -16.42 3.68 -8.22
C ALA A 206 -15.30 4.12 -7.28
N LYS A 207 -14.04 3.78 -7.57
CA LYS A 207 -12.88 4.02 -6.70
C LYS A 207 -12.74 5.48 -6.27
N PRO A 208 -12.80 6.48 -7.18
CA PRO A 208 -12.68 7.89 -6.81
C PRO A 208 -13.77 8.41 -5.85
N PHE A 209 -14.89 7.68 -5.74
CA PHE A 209 -16.00 8.02 -4.85
C PHE A 209 -16.00 7.27 -3.51
N ARG A 210 -15.11 6.31 -3.36
CA ARG A 210 -15.06 5.40 -2.20
C ARG A 210 -13.73 5.45 -1.46
N GLU A 211 -12.68 5.95 -2.09
CA GLU A 211 -11.33 6.00 -1.57
C GLU A 211 -10.75 7.40 -1.78
N LEU A 212 -9.90 7.83 -0.87
CA LEU A 212 -9.11 9.05 -1.01
C LEU A 212 -7.65 8.64 -1.18
N SER A 213 -6.98 9.24 -2.15
CA SER A 213 -5.55 8.99 -2.41
C SER A 213 -4.73 10.23 -2.05
N VAL A 214 -3.77 10.05 -1.13
CA VAL A 214 -2.91 11.12 -0.61
C VAL A 214 -1.47 10.83 -1.00
N ARG A 215 -0.85 11.75 -1.72
CA ARG A 215 0.53 11.63 -2.19
C ARG A 215 1.54 11.90 -1.07
N TRP A 216 2.80 11.59 -1.33
CA TRP A 216 3.94 11.76 -0.40
C TRP A 216 4.09 13.19 0.15
N ASP A 217 3.67 14.21 -0.61
CA ASP A 217 3.71 15.63 -0.22
C ASP A 217 2.43 16.12 0.48
N GLY A 218 1.42 15.26 0.57
CA GLY A 218 0.11 15.56 1.15
C GLY A 218 -0.92 16.08 0.14
N SER A 219 -0.57 16.21 -1.14
CA SER A 219 -1.55 16.49 -2.19
C SER A 219 -2.50 15.32 -2.40
N VAL A 220 -3.67 15.59 -2.96
CA VAL A 220 -4.70 14.59 -3.21
C VAL A 220 -4.74 14.27 -4.69
N ALA A 221 -4.64 12.99 -5.03
CA ALA A 221 -4.85 12.47 -6.37
C ALA A 221 -6.31 12.04 -6.57
N LEU A 222 -6.76 11.99 -7.82
CA LEU A 222 -8.11 11.56 -8.16
C LEU A 222 -8.38 10.11 -7.71
N CYS A 223 -7.40 9.24 -7.86
CA CYS A 223 -7.41 7.86 -7.37
C CYS A 223 -5.97 7.33 -7.30
N CYS A 224 -5.79 6.09 -6.83
CA CYS A 224 -4.48 5.44 -6.75
C CYS A 224 -3.86 5.11 -8.13
N ASP A 225 -4.61 5.24 -9.21
CA ASP A 225 -4.13 5.05 -10.59
C ASP A 225 -3.90 6.39 -11.32
N ASP A 226 -4.02 7.51 -10.61
CA ASP A 226 -3.69 8.84 -11.15
C ASP A 226 -2.19 9.10 -11.03
N TRP A 227 -1.47 8.83 -12.12
CA TRP A 227 -0.02 8.89 -12.23
C TRP A 227 0.51 10.28 -12.69
N ARG A 228 -0.31 11.30 -12.71
CA ARG A 228 0.04 12.64 -13.21
C ARG A 228 0.34 13.64 -12.09
#